data_ffa4b64e301bec3798a7b372e5eb80d2
#
_entry.id   ffa4b64e301bec3798a7b372e5eb80d2
#
_cell.length_a   1.000
_cell.length_b   1.000
_cell.length_c   1.000
_cell.angle_alpha   90.00
_cell.angle_beta   90.00
_cell.angle_gamma   90.00
#
_symmetry.space_group_name_H-M   'P 1'
#
loop_
_entity.id
_entity.type
_entity.pdbx_description
1 polymer ?
#
loop_
_entity_poly.entity_id
_entity_poly.type
_entity_poly.pdbx_seq_one_letter_code
_entity_poly.pdbx_strand_id
1 'polypeptide(L)'
;MRHYTDLLYSACIAERSLEECPLSISPFAGKVAPKELLIDVQKLVAEYYDHRVDVNNPAQQVAFGTSGHRGTSLNGTFNRCHILAATQAVCDYRKKSQITGPLYVGIDTHALSIPALETALEVLTTNGVETFIQENGGFTPTPVISHAILNFNRGRTSGFADGIVITPSHNPPQDGGFKYNPPNGGPADTDVTSVIEKRANELLISNNRDVKILKEAKTSSHLHAYDFVTPYVDDLENVIDLKIIRESKLKIGVDPMGGANIGFWDPIVKKYGIQLEVVNRVVDPTFSFMTVDHDGKIRMDCSSPYAMAKLVGLKDKYDVAFGNDTDSDRHGIVTRSAGLMNPNHYLAVAISYLFTHRTDWKKSALIGKTAVSSSMIDRVAGKIGREVCEVPVGFKWFVEGLLKGDWGFCGEESAGGSFLRRNGSVWTTDKDGIILGLLAAEISAKTGRDPGEHYREFTKEFGDPVYERLDAPADEKTRKALKNLTPEKVKTTTLAGEPILQKQTQASGNGASLGGLKVISENGWFAVRPSGTENIYKIYTESFKGKDHLLKIQAEAKQIVDAAVRD
;
A
#
# COMPACT_ATOMS: atom_id res chain seq x y z
N MET A 1 -37.71 -40.66 5.68
CA MET A 1 -36.29 -40.39 5.96
C MET A 1 -35.81 -39.00 5.46
N ARG A 2 -36.69 -37.99 5.37
CA ARG A 2 -36.31 -36.61 4.98
C ARG A 2 -36.58 -35.58 6.09
N HIS A 3 -37.04 -35.97 7.26
CA HIS A 3 -37.34 -35.09 8.40
C HIS A 3 -36.36 -35.18 9.58
N TYR A 4 -35.28 -35.98 9.46
CA TYR A 4 -34.28 -36.12 10.53
C TYR A 4 -32.98 -35.39 10.26
N THR A 5 -32.77 -34.91 9.03
CA THR A 5 -31.56 -34.15 8.64
C THR A 5 -31.69 -32.65 8.89
N ASP A 6 -32.89 -32.09 8.88
CA ASP A 6 -33.10 -30.64 9.08
C ASP A 6 -33.11 -30.23 10.57
N LEU A 7 -33.37 -31.17 11.48
CA LEU A 7 -33.33 -30.94 12.94
C LEU A 7 -31.91 -31.00 13.52
N LEU A 8 -30.97 -31.70 12.85
CA LEU A 8 -29.57 -31.76 13.25
C LEU A 8 -28.76 -30.54 12.72
N TYR A 9 -29.25 -29.90 11.66
CA TYR A 9 -28.61 -28.68 11.15
C TYR A 9 -29.01 -27.43 11.95
N SER A 10 -30.21 -27.39 12.53
CA SER A 10 -30.67 -26.27 13.38
C SER A 10 -30.14 -26.33 14.82
N ALA A 11 -29.81 -27.51 15.35
CA ALA A 11 -29.27 -27.68 16.69
C ALA A 11 -27.76 -27.41 16.76
N CYS A 12 -27.03 -27.46 15.62
CA CYS A 12 -25.60 -27.20 15.56
C CYS A 12 -25.25 -25.71 15.45
N ILE A 13 -26.25 -24.84 15.29
CA ILE A 13 -26.03 -23.36 15.18
C ILE A 13 -26.22 -22.66 16.53
N ALA A 14 -26.86 -23.32 17.51
CA ALA A 14 -27.22 -22.69 18.80
C ALA A 14 -26.22 -22.89 19.95
N GLU A 15 -25.17 -23.72 19.80
CA GLU A 15 -24.18 -23.98 20.86
C GLU A 15 -22.71 -23.98 20.36
N ARG A 16 -22.38 -23.28 19.29
CA ARG A 16 -20.99 -22.87 19.08
C ARG A 16 -20.77 -21.53 19.77
N SER A 17 -20.36 -21.62 21.04
CA SER A 17 -19.45 -20.63 21.64
C SER A 17 -18.41 -20.28 20.59
N LEU A 18 -18.15 -18.99 20.42
CA LEU A 18 -17.09 -18.41 19.59
C LEU A 18 -15.70 -18.92 20.07
N GLU A 19 -15.47 -20.22 19.95
CA GLU A 19 -14.14 -20.80 19.95
C GLU A 19 -13.52 -20.47 18.58
N GLU A 20 -12.51 -19.65 18.63
CA GLU A 20 -11.56 -19.26 17.63
C GLU A 20 -11.45 -20.30 16.50
N CYS A 21 -11.98 -19.95 15.33
CA CYS A 21 -11.45 -20.49 14.09
C CYS A 21 -10.21 -19.64 13.78
N PRO A 22 -8.99 -20.07 14.14
CA PRO A 22 -7.82 -19.44 13.59
C PRO A 22 -8.00 -19.56 12.08
N LEU A 23 -7.87 -18.47 11.33
CA LEU A 23 -7.82 -18.54 9.87
C LEU A 23 -6.81 -19.63 9.55
N SER A 24 -7.30 -20.80 9.12
CA SER A 24 -6.45 -21.97 8.93
C SER A 24 -5.44 -21.63 7.86
N ILE A 25 -4.16 -21.62 8.24
CA ILE A 25 -3.06 -21.39 7.30
C ILE A 25 -3.20 -22.42 6.17
N SER A 26 -3.21 -21.96 4.94
CA SER A 26 -3.31 -22.83 3.78
C SER A 26 -2.20 -23.88 3.76
N PRO A 27 -2.49 -25.13 3.38
CA PRO A 27 -1.47 -26.19 3.25
C PRO A 27 -0.43 -25.86 2.16
N PHE A 28 -0.71 -24.89 1.28
CA PHE A 28 0.21 -24.40 0.26
C PHE A 28 1.01 -23.17 0.69
N ALA A 29 0.73 -22.60 1.86
CA ALA A 29 1.42 -21.39 2.33
C ALA A 29 2.95 -21.56 2.32
N GLY A 30 3.66 -20.62 1.69
CA GLY A 30 5.12 -20.66 1.54
C GLY A 30 5.65 -21.64 0.47
N LYS A 31 4.78 -22.37 -0.23
CA LYS A 31 5.15 -23.27 -1.33
C LYS A 31 4.81 -22.62 -2.67
N VAL A 32 5.55 -22.99 -3.73
CA VAL A 32 5.24 -22.56 -5.10
C VAL A 32 3.80 -22.96 -5.45
N ALA A 33 3.08 -22.03 -6.08
CA ALA A 33 1.70 -22.24 -6.44
C ALA A 33 1.53 -23.46 -7.38
N PRO A 34 0.66 -24.42 -7.03
CA PRO A 34 0.34 -25.51 -7.94
C PRO A 34 -0.46 -24.98 -9.13
N LYS A 35 -0.43 -25.72 -10.25
CA LYS A 35 -1.05 -25.27 -11.52
C LYS A 35 -2.54 -24.96 -11.40
N GLU A 36 -3.23 -25.63 -10.52
CA GLU A 36 -4.67 -25.51 -10.27
C GLU A 36 -5.05 -24.17 -9.65
N LEU A 37 -4.09 -23.47 -9.04
CA LEU A 37 -4.28 -22.13 -8.47
C LEU A 37 -3.96 -21.01 -9.48
N LEU A 38 -3.37 -21.34 -10.63
CA LEU A 38 -3.04 -20.34 -11.64
C LEU A 38 -4.30 -19.89 -12.37
N ILE A 39 -4.36 -18.59 -12.63
CA ILE A 39 -5.47 -18.00 -13.39
C ILE A 39 -5.41 -18.38 -14.87
N ASP A 40 -6.57 -18.48 -15.48
CA ASP A 40 -6.72 -18.48 -16.95
C ASP A 40 -6.74 -17.03 -17.44
N VAL A 41 -5.58 -16.56 -17.94
CA VAL A 41 -5.42 -15.18 -18.42
C VAL A 41 -6.31 -14.90 -19.63
N GLN A 42 -6.51 -15.88 -20.53
CA GLN A 42 -7.34 -15.68 -21.73
C GLN A 42 -8.80 -15.46 -21.32
N LYS A 43 -9.32 -16.29 -20.42
CA LYS A 43 -10.66 -16.13 -19.86
C LYS A 43 -10.81 -14.79 -19.12
N LEU A 44 -9.83 -14.44 -18.29
CA LEU A 44 -9.85 -13.19 -17.50
C LEU A 44 -9.92 -11.96 -18.41
N VAL A 45 -9.13 -11.94 -19.49
CA VAL A 45 -9.12 -10.84 -20.48
C VAL A 45 -10.40 -10.84 -21.32
N ALA A 46 -10.94 -12.01 -21.71
CA ALA A 46 -12.23 -12.08 -22.41
C ALA A 46 -13.36 -11.47 -21.57
N GLU A 47 -13.47 -11.87 -20.29
CA GLU A 47 -14.45 -11.31 -19.36
C GLU A 47 -14.28 -9.78 -19.14
N TYR A 48 -13.06 -9.26 -19.26
CA TYR A 48 -12.83 -7.82 -19.19
C TYR A 48 -13.55 -7.05 -20.31
N TYR A 49 -13.63 -7.60 -21.51
CA TYR A 49 -14.30 -6.96 -22.64
C TYR A 49 -15.79 -7.29 -22.73
N ASP A 50 -16.19 -8.50 -22.35
CA ASP A 50 -17.53 -9.04 -22.62
C ASP A 50 -18.50 -8.87 -21.44
N HIS A 51 -17.99 -8.79 -20.20
CA HIS A 51 -18.81 -8.69 -19.01
C HIS A 51 -19.52 -7.34 -18.92
N ARG A 52 -20.85 -7.38 -18.72
CA ARG A 52 -21.67 -6.18 -18.49
C ARG A 52 -21.80 -5.90 -17.00
N VAL A 53 -21.68 -4.63 -16.62
CA VAL A 53 -21.86 -4.19 -15.24
C VAL A 53 -23.33 -4.19 -14.87
N ASP A 54 -23.69 -4.86 -13.76
CA ASP A 54 -24.99 -4.66 -13.12
C ASP A 54 -24.93 -3.43 -12.23
N VAL A 55 -25.43 -2.31 -12.73
CA VAL A 55 -25.42 -1.01 -12.02
C VAL A 55 -26.27 -0.99 -10.75
N ASN A 56 -27.18 -1.97 -10.58
CA ASN A 56 -27.99 -2.13 -9.36
C ASN A 56 -27.26 -2.91 -8.28
N ASN A 57 -26.13 -3.55 -8.60
CA ASN A 57 -25.30 -4.24 -7.64
C ASN A 57 -24.20 -3.28 -7.13
N PRO A 58 -24.26 -2.83 -5.85
CA PRO A 58 -23.26 -1.92 -5.30
C PRO A 58 -21.81 -2.45 -5.37
N ALA A 59 -21.64 -3.78 -5.36
CA ALA A 59 -20.31 -4.39 -5.48
C ALA A 59 -19.69 -4.23 -6.87
N GLN A 60 -20.50 -3.95 -7.89
CA GLN A 60 -20.06 -3.70 -9.26
C GLN A 60 -20.01 -2.21 -9.62
N GLN A 61 -20.16 -1.32 -8.67
CA GLN A 61 -19.96 0.11 -8.88
C GLN A 61 -18.47 0.48 -8.75
N VAL A 62 -18.10 1.63 -9.33
CA VAL A 62 -16.76 2.19 -9.09
C VAL A 62 -16.69 2.66 -7.63
N ALA A 63 -15.66 2.20 -6.91
CA ALA A 63 -15.38 2.62 -5.54
C ALA A 63 -13.87 2.81 -5.36
N PHE A 64 -13.46 4.02 -5.04
CA PHE A 64 -12.02 4.37 -4.92
C PHE A 64 -11.46 4.08 -3.54
N GLY A 65 -11.98 3.29 -2.71
CA GLY A 65 -11.39 2.82 -1.45
C GLY A 65 -10.28 3.71 -0.86
N THR A 66 -9.29 3.08 -0.21
CA THR A 66 -8.15 3.82 0.36
C THR A 66 -7.10 4.22 -0.69
N SER A 67 -7.01 3.49 -1.81
CA SER A 67 -5.93 3.67 -2.79
C SER A 67 -6.34 3.23 -4.20
N GLY A 68 -7.50 3.67 -4.68
CA GLY A 68 -7.99 3.40 -6.02
C GLY A 68 -9.08 2.34 -6.10
N HIS A 69 -9.74 2.26 -7.26
CA HIS A 69 -10.72 1.23 -7.58
C HIS A 69 -10.01 -0.09 -7.91
N ARG A 70 -10.44 -1.19 -7.29
CA ARG A 70 -9.88 -2.54 -7.51
C ARG A 70 -10.99 -3.56 -7.66
N GLY A 71 -10.72 -4.61 -8.42
CA GLY A 71 -11.65 -5.70 -8.62
C GLY A 71 -11.16 -6.68 -9.67
N THR A 72 -12.03 -7.59 -10.10
CA THR A 72 -11.72 -8.59 -11.12
C THR A 72 -12.81 -8.63 -12.19
N SER A 73 -12.44 -8.92 -13.43
CA SER A 73 -13.38 -9.07 -14.53
C SER A 73 -14.29 -10.30 -14.33
N LEU A 74 -13.80 -11.33 -13.65
CA LEU A 74 -14.55 -12.56 -13.38
C LEU A 74 -15.84 -12.33 -12.57
N ASN A 75 -15.87 -11.28 -11.74
CA ASN A 75 -17.01 -10.91 -10.92
C ASN A 75 -17.70 -9.62 -11.40
N GLY A 76 -17.29 -9.08 -12.55
CA GLY A 76 -17.81 -7.82 -13.07
C GLY A 76 -17.50 -6.61 -12.21
N THR A 77 -16.43 -6.65 -11.40
CA THR A 77 -16.02 -5.56 -10.51
C THR A 77 -14.85 -4.75 -11.04
N PHE A 78 -14.20 -5.20 -12.14
CA PHE A 78 -13.18 -4.46 -12.86
C PHE A 78 -13.17 -4.90 -14.32
N ASN A 79 -13.68 -4.09 -15.21
CA ASN A 79 -13.76 -4.40 -16.64
C ASN A 79 -13.71 -3.12 -17.48
N ARG A 80 -13.79 -3.27 -18.81
CA ARG A 80 -13.75 -2.17 -19.76
C ARG A 80 -14.73 -1.03 -19.42
N CYS A 81 -15.95 -1.36 -18.99
CA CYS A 81 -16.94 -0.32 -18.66
C CYS A 81 -16.51 0.56 -17.49
N HIS A 82 -15.88 -0.03 -16.46
CA HIS A 82 -15.34 0.72 -15.33
C HIS A 82 -14.20 1.65 -15.75
N ILE A 83 -13.29 1.16 -16.60
CA ILE A 83 -12.14 1.95 -17.05
C ILE A 83 -12.58 3.09 -17.97
N LEU A 84 -13.54 2.86 -18.86
CA LEU A 84 -14.16 3.91 -19.66
C LEU A 84 -14.74 5.01 -18.77
N ALA A 85 -15.57 4.61 -17.80
CA ALA A 85 -16.23 5.53 -16.87
C ALA A 85 -15.24 6.30 -15.99
N ALA A 86 -14.31 5.59 -15.34
CA ALA A 86 -13.33 6.18 -14.45
C ALA A 86 -12.40 7.15 -15.19
N THR A 87 -11.93 6.78 -16.39
CA THR A 87 -11.04 7.63 -17.18
C THR A 87 -11.77 8.88 -17.67
N GLN A 88 -13.02 8.75 -18.15
CA GLN A 88 -13.82 9.93 -18.53
C GLN A 88 -14.08 10.83 -17.33
N ALA A 89 -14.37 10.26 -16.15
CA ALA A 89 -14.55 11.02 -14.93
C ALA A 89 -13.29 11.80 -14.53
N VAL A 90 -12.08 11.21 -14.72
CA VAL A 90 -10.81 11.92 -14.55
C VAL A 90 -10.67 13.06 -15.56
N CYS A 91 -11.01 12.86 -16.84
CA CYS A 91 -11.00 13.94 -17.84
C CYS A 91 -11.95 15.08 -17.46
N ASP A 92 -13.17 14.76 -17.00
CA ASP A 92 -14.16 15.74 -16.55
C ASP A 92 -13.65 16.51 -15.31
N TYR A 93 -13.02 15.80 -14.35
CA TYR A 93 -12.39 16.40 -13.17
C TYR A 93 -11.25 17.34 -13.55
N ARG A 94 -10.32 16.91 -14.43
CA ARG A 94 -9.20 17.73 -14.94
C ARG A 94 -9.70 19.03 -15.56
N LYS A 95 -10.74 18.94 -16.41
CA LYS A 95 -11.35 20.12 -17.04
C LYS A 95 -11.92 21.08 -16.01
N LYS A 96 -12.66 20.57 -15.01
CA LYS A 96 -13.25 21.37 -13.94
C LYS A 96 -12.18 22.02 -13.06
N SER A 97 -11.10 21.30 -12.77
CA SER A 97 -9.99 21.74 -11.91
C SER A 97 -8.89 22.48 -12.67
N GLN A 98 -9.09 22.75 -13.98
CA GLN A 98 -8.12 23.45 -14.84
C GLN A 98 -6.72 22.80 -14.88
N ILE A 99 -6.67 21.46 -14.79
CA ILE A 99 -5.44 20.69 -14.95
C ILE A 99 -5.22 20.51 -16.45
N THR A 100 -4.26 21.23 -17.01
CA THR A 100 -4.04 21.32 -18.47
C THR A 100 -2.67 20.82 -18.91
N GLY A 101 -1.83 20.39 -17.99
CA GLY A 101 -0.51 19.79 -18.30
C GLY A 101 -0.63 18.32 -18.74
N PRO A 102 0.51 17.66 -18.94
CA PRO A 102 0.55 16.26 -19.34
C PRO A 102 -0.06 15.34 -18.26
N LEU A 103 -0.61 14.21 -18.71
CA LEU A 103 -1.02 13.13 -17.84
C LEU A 103 -0.07 11.95 -18.04
N TYR A 104 0.58 11.51 -16.96
CA TYR A 104 1.47 10.35 -16.94
C TYR A 104 0.69 9.09 -16.59
N VAL A 105 0.88 8.01 -17.37
CA VAL A 105 0.23 6.72 -17.09
C VAL A 105 1.27 5.66 -16.80
N GLY A 106 1.22 5.09 -15.59
CA GLY A 106 1.97 3.91 -15.20
C GLY A 106 1.10 2.67 -15.21
N ILE A 107 1.72 1.52 -15.48
CA ILE A 107 1.08 0.19 -15.34
C ILE A 107 2.01 -0.78 -14.62
N ASP A 108 1.42 -1.72 -13.92
CA ASP A 108 2.13 -2.88 -13.40
C ASP A 108 1.97 -4.11 -14.32
N THR A 109 2.38 -5.26 -13.82
CA THR A 109 2.49 -6.52 -14.58
C THR A 109 1.26 -7.43 -14.48
N HIS A 110 0.19 -7.01 -13.80
CA HIS A 110 -1.05 -7.79 -13.74
C HIS A 110 -1.70 -7.95 -15.11
N ALA A 111 -2.37 -9.09 -15.32
CA ALA A 111 -2.98 -9.44 -16.61
C ALA A 111 -3.97 -8.39 -17.13
N LEU A 112 -4.71 -7.72 -16.24
CA LEU A 112 -5.70 -6.71 -16.61
C LEU A 112 -5.10 -5.32 -16.84
N SER A 113 -3.81 -5.08 -16.52
CA SER A 113 -3.21 -3.76 -16.63
C SER A 113 -3.06 -3.30 -18.08
N ILE A 114 -2.68 -4.18 -19.00
CA ILE A 114 -2.57 -3.84 -20.44
C ILE A 114 -3.95 -3.55 -21.07
N PRO A 115 -4.99 -4.40 -20.94
CA PRO A 115 -6.33 -4.09 -21.42
C PRO A 115 -6.90 -2.78 -20.84
N ALA A 116 -6.64 -2.51 -19.58
CA ALA A 116 -7.07 -1.28 -18.92
C ALA A 116 -6.32 -0.04 -19.44
N LEU A 117 -5.00 -0.15 -19.70
CA LEU A 117 -4.23 0.91 -20.34
C LEU A 117 -4.81 1.24 -21.73
N GLU A 118 -5.01 0.24 -22.60
CA GLU A 118 -5.55 0.45 -23.93
C GLU A 118 -6.91 1.16 -23.88
N THR A 119 -7.79 0.73 -22.96
CA THR A 119 -9.09 1.37 -22.75
C THR A 119 -8.96 2.81 -22.24
N ALA A 120 -8.05 3.09 -21.30
CA ALA A 120 -7.82 4.44 -20.80
C ALA A 120 -7.28 5.37 -21.89
N LEU A 121 -6.36 4.89 -22.73
CA LEU A 121 -5.80 5.67 -23.84
C LEU A 121 -6.87 6.08 -24.87
N GLU A 122 -7.84 5.19 -25.16
CA GLU A 122 -8.95 5.53 -26.05
C GLU A 122 -9.76 6.75 -25.56
N VAL A 123 -9.93 6.87 -24.24
CA VAL A 123 -10.67 7.98 -23.62
C VAL A 123 -9.80 9.23 -23.51
N LEU A 124 -8.58 9.11 -22.98
CA LEU A 124 -7.67 10.23 -22.75
C LEU A 124 -7.36 10.97 -24.06
N THR A 125 -6.97 10.25 -25.10
CA THR A 125 -6.60 10.84 -26.38
C THR A 125 -7.79 11.50 -27.08
N THR A 126 -9.01 10.92 -26.98
CA THR A 126 -10.23 11.53 -27.53
C THR A 126 -10.62 12.81 -26.79
N ASN A 127 -10.29 12.91 -25.51
CA ASN A 127 -10.51 14.13 -24.74
C ASN A 127 -9.40 15.18 -24.94
N GLY A 128 -8.42 14.94 -25.83
CA GLY A 128 -7.31 15.86 -26.10
C GLY A 128 -6.32 15.98 -24.96
N VAL A 129 -6.18 14.92 -24.12
CA VAL A 129 -5.23 14.92 -23.02
C VAL A 129 -3.87 14.47 -23.51
N GLU A 130 -2.86 15.33 -23.38
CA GLU A 130 -1.45 14.97 -23.67
C GLU A 130 -1.01 13.87 -22.72
N THR A 131 -0.96 12.64 -23.22
CA THR A 131 -0.80 11.42 -22.44
C THR A 131 0.57 10.80 -22.68
N PHE A 132 1.30 10.53 -21.59
CA PHE A 132 2.64 9.99 -21.64
C PHE A 132 2.68 8.60 -21.01
N ILE A 133 3.19 7.62 -21.76
CA ILE A 133 3.36 6.22 -21.32
C ILE A 133 4.82 5.81 -21.46
N GLN A 134 5.24 4.78 -20.70
CA GLN A 134 6.59 4.23 -20.82
C GLN A 134 6.88 3.81 -22.26
N GLU A 135 8.01 4.25 -22.76
CA GLU A 135 8.49 3.84 -24.07
C GLU A 135 8.72 2.31 -24.15
N ASN A 136 8.73 1.78 -25.35
CA ASN A 136 8.98 0.36 -25.62
C ASN A 136 8.01 -0.62 -24.91
N GLY A 137 6.82 -0.17 -24.49
CA GLY A 137 5.82 -1.00 -23.84
C GLY A 137 6.22 -1.48 -22.44
N GLY A 138 7.12 -0.75 -21.76
CA GLY A 138 7.57 -1.08 -20.43
C GLY A 138 6.53 -0.78 -19.33
N PHE A 139 6.84 -1.24 -18.12
CA PHE A 139 6.04 -1.02 -16.91
C PHE A 139 6.58 0.18 -16.13
N THR A 140 5.71 0.86 -15.38
CA THR A 140 6.11 2.03 -14.60
C THR A 140 5.54 1.96 -13.19
N PRO A 141 6.39 1.91 -12.16
CA PRO A 141 6.00 1.89 -10.74
C PRO A 141 5.22 3.13 -10.30
N THR A 142 4.37 2.96 -9.29
CA THR A 142 3.63 4.06 -8.64
C THR A 142 4.54 5.22 -8.21
N PRO A 143 5.67 5.01 -7.48
CA PRO A 143 6.56 6.10 -7.08
C PRO A 143 7.18 6.85 -8.26
N VAL A 144 7.40 6.19 -9.37
CA VAL A 144 7.99 6.81 -10.56
C VAL A 144 7.02 7.81 -11.21
N ILE A 145 5.72 7.49 -11.22
CA ILE A 145 4.68 8.43 -11.67
C ILE A 145 4.61 9.64 -10.72
N SER A 146 4.63 9.42 -9.40
CA SER A 146 4.69 10.50 -8.41
C SER A 146 5.91 11.41 -8.65
N HIS A 147 7.09 10.81 -8.85
CA HIS A 147 8.33 11.53 -9.14
C HIS A 147 8.24 12.36 -10.44
N ALA A 148 7.70 11.78 -11.52
CA ALA A 148 7.53 12.48 -12.79
C ALA A 148 6.59 13.68 -12.68
N ILE A 149 5.45 13.52 -12.00
CA ILE A 149 4.49 14.60 -11.73
C ILE A 149 5.18 15.75 -10.98
N LEU A 150 5.85 15.43 -9.87
CA LEU A 150 6.49 16.44 -9.01
C LEU A 150 7.64 17.18 -9.72
N ASN A 151 8.45 16.45 -10.49
CA ASN A 151 9.54 17.07 -11.25
C ASN A 151 9.02 18.00 -12.36
N PHE A 152 7.95 17.59 -13.07
CA PHE A 152 7.32 18.45 -14.07
C PHE A 152 6.69 19.70 -13.42
N ASN A 153 6.02 19.54 -12.29
CA ASN A 153 5.28 20.61 -11.63
C ASN A 153 6.16 21.59 -10.84
N ARG A 154 7.44 21.25 -10.64
CA ARG A 154 8.37 22.08 -9.85
C ARG A 154 8.50 23.49 -10.43
N GLY A 155 8.16 24.50 -9.60
CA GLY A 155 8.23 25.92 -9.97
C GLY A 155 7.14 26.40 -10.94
N ARG A 156 6.17 25.57 -11.30
CA ARG A 156 5.05 25.96 -12.13
C ARG A 156 3.93 26.58 -11.30
N THR A 157 3.18 27.49 -11.92
CA THR A 157 1.97 28.12 -11.34
C THR A 157 0.70 27.73 -12.11
N SER A 158 0.84 27.06 -13.27
CA SER A 158 -0.25 26.58 -14.13
C SER A 158 0.25 25.47 -15.05
N GLY A 159 -0.67 24.83 -15.76
CA GLY A 159 -0.32 23.73 -16.67
C GLY A 159 0.26 22.52 -15.93
N PHE A 160 -0.28 22.20 -14.76
CA PHE A 160 0.20 21.11 -13.93
C PHE A 160 -0.06 19.76 -14.56
N ALA A 161 0.93 18.87 -14.43
CA ALA A 161 0.81 17.45 -14.71
C ALA A 161 0.10 16.72 -13.56
N ASP A 162 -0.49 15.58 -13.89
CA ASP A 162 -1.08 14.60 -12.99
C ASP A 162 -0.84 13.19 -13.54
N GLY A 163 -1.42 12.14 -12.92
CA GLY A 163 -1.18 10.78 -13.38
C GLY A 163 -2.26 9.78 -13.05
N ILE A 164 -2.22 8.68 -13.79
CA ILE A 164 -2.99 7.46 -13.53
C ILE A 164 -2.00 6.32 -13.34
N VAL A 165 -2.24 5.46 -12.35
CA VAL A 165 -1.50 4.21 -12.18
C VAL A 165 -2.48 3.04 -12.24
N ILE A 166 -2.29 2.17 -13.22
CA ILE A 166 -3.14 0.99 -13.42
C ILE A 166 -2.46 -0.19 -12.74
N THR A 167 -2.92 -0.51 -11.54
CA THR A 167 -2.36 -1.54 -10.67
C THR A 167 -3.32 -1.91 -9.54
N PRO A 168 -3.47 -3.19 -9.19
CA PRO A 168 -4.10 -3.62 -7.96
C PRO A 168 -3.09 -3.77 -6.80
N SER A 169 -1.82 -3.30 -6.96
CA SER A 169 -0.73 -3.47 -5.99
C SER A 169 -0.47 -4.98 -5.72
N HIS A 170 -0.33 -5.41 -4.50
CA HIS A 170 -0.03 -6.79 -4.09
C HIS A 170 -1.22 -7.77 -4.18
N ASN A 171 -2.34 -7.38 -4.75
CA ASN A 171 -3.54 -8.21 -4.87
C ASN A 171 -3.28 -9.46 -5.74
N PRO A 172 -4.14 -10.49 -5.66
CA PRO A 172 -4.02 -11.69 -6.48
C PRO A 172 -3.99 -11.43 -7.99
N PRO A 173 -3.43 -12.35 -8.79
CA PRO A 173 -3.21 -12.18 -10.24
C PRO A 173 -4.45 -11.86 -11.08
N GLN A 174 -5.65 -12.26 -10.62
CA GLN A 174 -6.92 -11.99 -11.31
C GLN A 174 -7.43 -10.57 -11.13
N ASP A 175 -6.83 -9.79 -10.25
CA ASP A 175 -7.31 -8.45 -9.96
C ASP A 175 -6.71 -7.41 -10.92
N GLY A 176 -7.45 -6.33 -11.11
CA GLY A 176 -7.00 -5.10 -11.74
C GLY A 176 -7.25 -3.93 -10.79
N GLY A 177 -6.61 -2.81 -11.06
CA GLY A 177 -6.78 -1.60 -10.26
C GLY A 177 -6.55 -0.32 -11.06
N PHE A 178 -7.13 0.79 -10.59
CA PHE A 178 -7.02 2.10 -11.21
C PHE A 178 -6.88 3.15 -10.10
N LYS A 179 -5.74 3.84 -10.09
CA LYS A 179 -5.41 4.92 -9.14
C LYS A 179 -5.28 6.24 -9.89
N TYR A 180 -5.62 7.35 -9.23
CA TYR A 180 -5.39 8.69 -9.73
C TYR A 180 -4.50 9.48 -8.78
N ASN A 181 -3.46 10.10 -9.33
CA ASN A 181 -2.53 10.97 -8.62
C ASN A 181 -2.67 12.40 -9.15
N PRO A 182 -3.26 13.33 -8.36
CA PRO A 182 -3.40 14.74 -8.72
C PRO A 182 -2.04 15.46 -8.85
N PRO A 183 -2.01 16.76 -9.19
CA PRO A 183 -0.77 17.53 -9.37
C PRO A 183 0.21 17.56 -8.19
N ASN A 184 -0.24 17.21 -6.98
CA ASN A 184 0.62 17.04 -5.81
C ASN A 184 1.42 15.72 -5.82
N GLY A 185 1.21 14.85 -6.83
CA GLY A 185 1.96 13.61 -7.06
C GLY A 185 1.58 12.44 -6.15
N GLY A 186 0.79 12.65 -5.11
CA GLY A 186 0.40 11.62 -4.15
C GLY A 186 -0.95 10.97 -4.49
N PRO A 187 -1.41 10.02 -3.65
CA PRO A 187 -2.75 9.46 -3.80
C PRO A 187 -3.81 10.55 -3.65
N ALA A 188 -4.83 10.53 -4.53
CA ALA A 188 -5.93 11.49 -4.48
C ALA A 188 -6.68 11.42 -3.14
N ASP A 189 -6.97 12.58 -2.55
CA ASP A 189 -7.77 12.66 -1.33
C ASP A 189 -9.26 12.43 -1.61
N THR A 190 -10.03 12.28 -0.54
CA THR A 190 -11.46 11.91 -0.60
C THR A 190 -12.31 12.94 -1.34
N ASP A 191 -11.97 14.21 -1.28
CA ASP A 191 -12.65 15.29 -2.03
C ASP A 191 -12.51 15.10 -3.55
N VAL A 192 -11.34 14.64 -4.00
CA VAL A 192 -11.07 14.33 -5.41
C VAL A 192 -11.71 13.00 -5.80
N THR A 193 -11.43 11.93 -5.02
CA THR A 193 -11.92 10.58 -5.34
C THR A 193 -13.43 10.49 -5.33
N SER A 194 -14.12 11.18 -4.41
CA SER A 194 -15.59 11.19 -4.36
C SER A 194 -16.22 11.85 -5.59
N VAL A 195 -15.59 12.89 -6.14
CA VAL A 195 -16.07 13.54 -7.37
C VAL A 195 -15.90 12.60 -8.56
N ILE A 196 -14.74 11.96 -8.68
CA ILE A 196 -14.44 11.02 -9.77
C ILE A 196 -15.36 9.78 -9.66
N GLU A 197 -15.49 9.19 -8.47
CA GLU A 197 -16.35 8.04 -8.19
C GLU A 197 -17.81 8.30 -8.54
N LYS A 198 -18.35 9.43 -8.07
CA LYS A 198 -19.73 9.83 -8.38
C LYS A 198 -19.94 9.96 -9.88
N ARG A 199 -19.02 10.67 -10.58
CA ARG A 199 -19.13 10.87 -12.02
C ARG A 199 -18.99 9.57 -12.80
N ALA A 200 -18.06 8.69 -12.41
CA ALA A 200 -17.89 7.38 -13.02
C ALA A 200 -19.16 6.52 -12.89
N ASN A 201 -19.81 6.52 -11.72
CA ASN A 201 -21.04 5.77 -11.52
C ASN A 201 -22.23 6.37 -12.29
N GLU A 202 -22.32 7.68 -12.46
CA GLU A 202 -23.29 8.30 -13.37
C GLU A 202 -23.11 7.83 -14.82
N LEU A 203 -21.86 7.72 -15.28
CA LEU A 203 -21.53 7.20 -16.61
C LEU A 203 -21.87 5.72 -16.75
N LEU A 204 -21.59 4.88 -15.74
CA LEU A 204 -21.99 3.47 -15.73
C LEU A 204 -23.50 3.31 -15.84
N ILE A 205 -24.29 4.07 -15.07
CA ILE A 205 -25.76 4.05 -15.11
C ILE A 205 -26.26 4.42 -16.51
N SER A 206 -25.63 5.36 -17.20
CA SER A 206 -25.96 5.73 -18.58
C SER A 206 -25.40 4.74 -19.63
N ASN A 207 -24.81 3.63 -19.19
CA ASN A 207 -24.12 2.67 -20.06
C ASN A 207 -23.00 3.33 -20.89
N ASN A 208 -22.27 4.25 -20.30
CA ASN A 208 -21.14 5.00 -20.88
C ASN A 208 -21.49 5.77 -22.19
N ARG A 209 -22.75 6.18 -22.39
CA ARG A 209 -23.18 6.86 -23.64
C ARG A 209 -22.44 8.18 -23.87
N ASP A 210 -22.04 8.86 -22.81
CA ASP A 210 -21.37 10.16 -22.86
C ASP A 210 -19.84 10.04 -22.87
N VAL A 211 -19.30 8.82 -22.81
CA VAL A 211 -17.87 8.56 -22.90
C VAL A 211 -17.40 8.69 -24.33
N LYS A 212 -16.43 9.57 -24.55
CA LYS A 212 -15.82 9.74 -25.86
C LYS A 212 -14.72 8.72 -26.08
N ILE A 213 -14.76 7.99 -27.18
CA ILE A 213 -13.83 6.89 -27.50
C ILE A 213 -13.29 7.05 -28.90
N LEU A 214 -11.96 6.98 -29.04
CA LEU A 214 -11.26 6.82 -30.31
C LEU A 214 -10.63 5.43 -30.37
N LYS A 215 -11.10 4.58 -31.27
CA LYS A 215 -10.59 3.21 -31.39
C LYS A 215 -9.11 3.11 -31.82
N GLU A 216 -8.58 4.15 -32.46
CA GLU A 216 -7.19 4.22 -32.93
C GLU A 216 -6.31 5.09 -32.01
N ALA A 217 -6.46 4.95 -30.69
CA ALA A 217 -5.72 5.75 -29.71
C ALA A 217 -4.19 5.68 -29.91
N LYS A 218 -3.66 4.54 -30.37
CA LYS A 218 -2.22 4.33 -30.58
C LYS A 218 -1.61 5.22 -31.67
N THR A 219 -2.42 5.79 -32.55
CA THR A 219 -1.99 6.72 -33.62
C THR A 219 -2.33 8.18 -33.31
N SER A 220 -2.87 8.45 -32.14
CA SER A 220 -3.23 9.80 -31.72
C SER A 220 -2.01 10.68 -31.54
N SER A 221 -2.10 11.95 -31.99
CA SER A 221 -1.07 12.97 -31.73
C SER A 221 -0.97 13.38 -30.25
N HIS A 222 -1.93 12.99 -29.41
CA HIS A 222 -1.93 13.23 -27.96
C HIS A 222 -1.29 12.09 -27.16
N LEU A 223 -0.79 11.03 -27.80
CA LEU A 223 -0.10 9.93 -27.15
C LEU A 223 1.42 10.03 -27.39
N HIS A 224 2.18 10.04 -26.31
CA HIS A 224 3.63 10.20 -26.34
C HIS A 224 4.34 9.06 -25.62
N ALA A 225 5.42 8.57 -26.22
CA ALA A 225 6.39 7.72 -25.51
C ALA A 225 7.26 8.58 -24.60
N TYR A 226 7.55 8.10 -23.40
CA TYR A 226 8.35 8.80 -22.42
C TYR A 226 9.29 7.83 -21.67
N ASP A 227 10.53 8.24 -21.49
CA ASP A 227 11.48 7.51 -20.66
C ASP A 227 11.26 7.88 -19.19
N PHE A 228 10.56 7.04 -18.46
CA PHE A 228 10.39 7.19 -17.01
C PHE A 228 11.59 6.68 -16.21
N VAL A 229 12.44 5.83 -16.82
CA VAL A 229 13.54 5.16 -16.10
C VAL A 229 14.69 6.13 -15.83
N THR A 230 15.21 6.77 -16.87
CA THR A 230 16.42 7.60 -16.75
C THR A 230 16.26 8.75 -15.76
N PRO A 231 15.18 9.58 -15.78
CA PRO A 231 15.04 10.68 -14.83
C PRO A 231 14.92 10.22 -13.37
N TYR A 232 14.24 9.10 -13.12
CA TYR A 232 14.11 8.54 -11.79
C TYR A 232 15.44 7.98 -11.28
N VAL A 233 16.12 7.18 -12.11
CA VAL A 233 17.43 6.59 -11.78
C VAL A 233 18.48 7.68 -11.57
N ASP A 234 18.46 8.73 -12.39
CA ASP A 234 19.42 9.84 -12.30
C ASP A 234 19.27 10.65 -11.02
N ASP A 235 18.06 10.76 -10.49
CA ASP A 235 17.76 11.52 -9.29
C ASP A 235 17.98 10.72 -7.98
N LEU A 236 18.17 9.38 -8.04
CA LEU A 236 18.32 8.52 -6.85
C LEU A 236 19.47 8.95 -5.92
N GLU A 237 20.57 9.49 -6.45
CA GLU A 237 21.70 9.99 -5.64
C GLU A 237 21.35 11.18 -4.75
N ASN A 238 20.25 11.89 -5.05
CA ASN A 238 19.75 12.99 -4.24
C ASN A 238 18.92 12.50 -3.02
N VAL A 239 18.54 11.22 -2.98
CA VAL A 239 17.76 10.64 -1.87
C VAL A 239 18.53 9.54 -1.14
N ILE A 240 19.33 8.75 -1.82
CA ILE A 240 20.16 7.65 -1.28
C ILE A 240 21.64 7.95 -1.46
N ASP A 241 22.48 7.64 -0.47
CA ASP A 241 23.94 7.70 -0.60
C ASP A 241 24.47 6.44 -1.32
N LEU A 242 24.27 6.42 -2.65
CA LEU A 242 24.71 5.31 -3.49
C LEU A 242 26.23 5.19 -3.57
N LYS A 243 26.98 6.26 -3.25
CA LYS A 243 28.44 6.24 -3.17
C LYS A 243 28.90 5.32 -2.03
N ILE A 244 28.34 5.47 -0.84
CA ILE A 244 28.75 4.64 0.31
C ILE A 244 28.35 3.16 0.09
N ILE A 245 27.20 2.90 -0.54
CA ILE A 245 26.79 1.54 -0.91
C ILE A 245 27.82 0.90 -1.84
N ARG A 246 28.25 1.60 -2.89
CA ARG A 246 29.27 1.12 -3.82
C ARG A 246 30.61 0.85 -3.13
N GLU A 247 31.07 1.78 -2.30
CA GLU A 247 32.36 1.68 -1.61
C GLU A 247 32.39 0.57 -0.58
N SER A 248 31.25 0.26 0.06
CA SER A 248 31.13 -0.84 1.03
C SER A 248 31.24 -2.22 0.41
N LYS A 249 31.00 -2.37 -0.90
CA LYS A 249 30.96 -3.65 -1.64
C LYS A 249 29.95 -4.65 -1.08
N LEU A 250 28.90 -4.18 -0.42
CA LEU A 250 27.80 -5.04 0.06
C LEU A 250 27.18 -5.80 -1.10
N LYS A 251 26.90 -7.09 -0.87
CA LYS A 251 26.12 -7.91 -1.80
C LYS A 251 24.64 -7.70 -1.51
N ILE A 252 23.92 -7.13 -2.46
CA ILE A 252 22.51 -6.78 -2.33
C ILE A 252 21.68 -7.74 -3.20
N GLY A 253 20.61 -8.27 -2.65
CA GLY A 253 19.60 -9.02 -3.40
C GLY A 253 18.33 -8.21 -3.56
N VAL A 254 17.70 -8.22 -4.74
CA VAL A 254 16.38 -7.62 -4.94
C VAL A 254 15.45 -8.60 -5.63
N ASP A 255 14.24 -8.75 -5.10
CA ASP A 255 13.14 -9.46 -5.74
C ASP A 255 12.04 -8.47 -6.13
N PRO A 256 11.90 -8.15 -7.42
CA PRO A 256 10.79 -7.35 -7.92
C PRO A 256 9.41 -8.01 -7.74
N MET A 257 9.35 -9.28 -7.32
CA MET A 257 8.16 -10.10 -7.26
C MET A 257 7.37 -10.09 -8.60
N GLY A 258 8.13 -10.01 -9.71
CA GLY A 258 7.57 -9.89 -11.07
C GLY A 258 6.94 -8.54 -11.38
N GLY A 259 7.17 -7.51 -10.57
CA GLY A 259 6.52 -6.20 -10.66
C GLY A 259 7.18 -5.20 -11.60
N ALA A 260 6.64 -3.99 -11.62
CA ALA A 260 6.94 -2.93 -12.58
C ALA A 260 8.38 -2.39 -12.50
N ASN A 261 9.06 -2.55 -11.35
CA ASN A 261 10.42 -2.04 -11.18
C ASN A 261 11.52 -2.92 -11.80
N ILE A 262 11.17 -4.03 -12.43
CA ILE A 262 12.14 -4.97 -13.00
C ILE A 262 13.09 -4.29 -14.02
N GLY A 263 12.57 -3.32 -14.78
CA GLY A 263 13.34 -2.56 -15.78
C GLY A 263 14.25 -1.49 -15.19
N PHE A 264 14.18 -1.21 -13.88
CA PHE A 264 14.93 -0.13 -13.23
C PHE A 264 16.27 -0.60 -12.65
N TRP A 265 16.40 -1.88 -12.30
CA TRP A 265 17.58 -2.36 -11.57
C TRP A 265 18.85 -2.39 -12.38
N ASP A 266 18.80 -2.82 -13.65
CA ASP A 266 19.99 -2.82 -14.52
C ASP A 266 20.51 -1.39 -14.79
N PRO A 267 19.68 -0.37 -15.09
CA PRO A 267 20.10 1.03 -15.13
C PRO A 267 20.73 1.53 -13.82
N ILE A 268 20.14 1.19 -12.66
CA ILE A 268 20.70 1.56 -11.34
C ILE A 268 22.09 0.94 -11.15
N VAL A 269 22.24 -0.37 -11.38
CA VAL A 269 23.53 -1.07 -11.27
C VAL A 269 24.55 -0.48 -12.21
N LYS A 270 24.18 -0.26 -13.47
CA LYS A 270 25.08 0.30 -14.50
C LYS A 270 25.56 1.69 -14.12
N LYS A 271 24.65 2.55 -13.66
CA LYS A 271 24.97 3.95 -13.33
C LYS A 271 25.82 4.07 -12.07
N TYR A 272 25.45 3.37 -11.02
CA TYR A 272 26.03 3.58 -9.69
C TYR A 272 27.12 2.58 -9.32
N GLY A 273 27.29 1.50 -10.07
CA GLY A 273 28.32 0.48 -9.84
C GLY A 273 28.16 -0.27 -8.52
N ILE A 274 26.94 -0.43 -8.02
CA ILE A 274 26.63 -1.19 -6.80
C ILE A 274 26.55 -2.69 -7.10
N GLN A 275 26.89 -3.55 -6.11
CA GLN A 275 26.80 -5.00 -6.24
C GLN A 275 25.38 -5.47 -5.89
N LEU A 276 24.45 -5.34 -6.85
CA LEU A 276 23.06 -5.73 -6.70
C LEU A 276 22.69 -6.81 -7.73
N GLU A 277 22.08 -7.88 -7.24
CA GLU A 277 21.54 -8.99 -8.04
C GLU A 277 20.01 -8.99 -8.00
N VAL A 278 19.37 -9.03 -9.16
CA VAL A 278 17.93 -9.29 -9.29
C VAL A 278 17.71 -10.79 -9.23
N VAL A 279 17.11 -11.28 -8.15
CA VAL A 279 16.97 -12.72 -7.87
C VAL A 279 15.91 -13.40 -8.71
N ASN A 280 14.92 -12.64 -9.19
CA ASN A 280 13.87 -13.12 -10.08
C ASN A 280 13.60 -12.07 -11.18
N ARG A 281 13.79 -12.46 -12.44
CA ARG A 281 13.58 -11.58 -13.61
C ARG A 281 12.34 -11.95 -14.43
N VAL A 282 11.53 -12.89 -13.92
CA VAL A 282 10.36 -13.38 -14.63
C VAL A 282 9.23 -12.38 -14.51
N VAL A 283 8.67 -11.98 -15.64
CA VAL A 283 7.38 -11.30 -15.74
C VAL A 283 6.38 -12.30 -16.31
N ASP A 284 5.43 -12.71 -15.51
CA ASP A 284 4.39 -13.68 -15.85
C ASP A 284 3.08 -13.20 -15.19
N PRO A 285 2.05 -12.86 -15.95
CA PRO A 285 0.80 -12.35 -15.41
C PRO A 285 0.01 -13.36 -14.58
N THR A 286 0.40 -14.64 -14.59
CA THR A 286 -0.14 -15.64 -13.67
C THR A 286 0.60 -15.68 -12.33
N PHE A 287 1.78 -15.05 -12.25
CA PHE A 287 2.70 -15.08 -11.10
C PHE A 287 3.02 -16.50 -10.63
N SER A 288 3.13 -17.45 -11.56
CA SER A 288 3.34 -18.88 -11.28
C SER A 288 4.63 -19.18 -10.50
N PHE A 289 5.59 -18.27 -10.53
CA PHE A 289 6.83 -18.35 -9.78
C PHE A 289 6.68 -17.98 -8.29
N MET A 290 5.58 -17.35 -7.90
CA MET A 290 5.36 -16.94 -6.52
C MET A 290 5.03 -18.11 -5.60
N THR A 291 5.31 -17.92 -4.32
CA THR A 291 4.82 -18.81 -3.25
C THR A 291 3.46 -18.33 -2.78
N VAL A 292 2.60 -19.27 -2.42
CA VAL A 292 1.23 -19.03 -1.96
C VAL A 292 1.26 -18.37 -0.58
N ASP A 293 0.43 -17.38 -0.37
CA ASP A 293 0.29 -16.69 0.92
C ASP A 293 -0.54 -17.52 1.92
N HIS A 294 -0.60 -17.04 3.16
CA HIS A 294 -1.30 -17.73 4.28
C HIS A 294 -2.76 -18.07 3.97
N ASP A 295 -3.45 -17.24 3.17
CA ASP A 295 -4.87 -17.42 2.80
C ASP A 295 -5.09 -18.36 1.60
N GLY A 296 -4.04 -18.97 1.09
CA GLY A 296 -4.11 -19.89 -0.05
C GLY A 296 -4.14 -19.21 -1.43
N LYS A 297 -3.91 -17.91 -1.49
CA LYS A 297 -3.84 -17.14 -2.74
C LYS A 297 -2.41 -16.79 -3.10
N ILE A 298 -2.17 -16.56 -4.38
CA ILE A 298 -0.95 -15.89 -4.83
C ILE A 298 -1.11 -14.41 -4.53
N ARG A 299 -0.18 -13.85 -3.75
CA ARG A 299 -0.11 -12.42 -3.47
C ARG A 299 1.33 -11.94 -3.58
N MET A 300 1.54 -10.78 -4.13
CA MET A 300 2.86 -10.17 -4.22
C MET A 300 3.11 -9.23 -3.02
N ASP A 301 2.75 -9.72 -1.83
CA ASP A 301 2.90 -8.97 -0.58
C ASP A 301 4.30 -9.14 0.00
N CYS A 302 5.14 -8.12 -0.15
CA CYS A 302 6.52 -8.12 0.34
C CYS A 302 6.63 -8.05 1.88
N SER A 303 5.54 -7.88 2.60
CA SER A 303 5.49 -7.99 4.07
C SER A 303 5.14 -9.41 4.56
N SER A 304 4.65 -10.27 3.67
CA SER A 304 4.28 -11.66 4.01
C SER A 304 5.49 -12.60 4.01
N PRO A 305 5.74 -13.32 5.12
CA PRO A 305 6.81 -14.33 5.17
C PRO A 305 6.55 -15.50 4.21
N TYR A 306 5.31 -15.73 3.84
CA TYR A 306 4.93 -16.79 2.89
C TYR A 306 5.20 -16.37 1.44
N ALA A 307 4.80 -15.17 1.05
CA ALA A 307 5.08 -14.63 -0.28
C ALA A 307 6.59 -14.41 -0.50
N MET A 308 7.31 -14.00 0.55
CA MET A 308 8.75 -13.73 0.55
C MET A 308 9.62 -14.97 0.84
N ALA A 309 9.02 -16.16 0.96
CA ALA A 309 9.74 -17.36 1.41
C ALA A 309 11.02 -17.66 0.60
N LYS A 310 11.00 -17.43 -0.71
CA LYS A 310 12.17 -17.62 -1.59
C LYS A 310 13.30 -16.66 -1.25
N LEU A 311 13.01 -15.36 -1.09
CA LEU A 311 14.02 -14.37 -0.77
C LEU A 311 14.56 -14.56 0.66
N VAL A 312 13.69 -14.90 1.60
CA VAL A 312 14.08 -15.25 2.98
C VAL A 312 15.04 -16.45 3.00
N GLY A 313 14.80 -17.46 2.13
CA GLY A 313 15.70 -18.60 1.96
C GLY A 313 17.10 -18.22 1.43
N LEU A 314 17.27 -17.03 0.88
CA LEU A 314 18.54 -16.50 0.38
C LEU A 314 19.23 -15.50 1.35
N LYS A 315 18.72 -15.33 2.57
CA LYS A 315 19.21 -14.31 3.53
C LYS A 315 20.72 -14.39 3.80
N ASP A 316 21.31 -15.58 3.75
CA ASP A 316 22.74 -15.78 4.02
C ASP A 316 23.62 -15.55 2.78
N LYS A 317 23.03 -15.45 1.58
CA LYS A 317 23.71 -15.13 0.31
C LYS A 317 24.06 -13.65 0.20
N TYR A 318 23.20 -12.79 0.73
CA TYR A 318 23.32 -11.33 0.64
C TYR A 318 23.61 -10.72 2.01
N ASP A 319 24.21 -9.54 2.02
CA ASP A 319 24.38 -8.74 3.24
C ASP A 319 23.06 -8.09 3.63
N VAL A 320 22.27 -7.68 2.63
CA VAL A 320 20.89 -7.23 2.75
C VAL A 320 20.15 -7.58 1.46
N ALA A 321 18.89 -7.97 1.59
CA ALA A 321 18.02 -8.16 0.44
C ALA A 321 16.66 -7.49 0.68
N PHE A 322 15.92 -7.22 -0.40
CA PHE A 322 14.58 -6.66 -0.27
C PHE A 322 13.70 -7.05 -1.44
N GLY A 323 12.39 -7.08 -1.19
CA GLY A 323 11.36 -7.26 -2.20
C GLY A 323 10.48 -6.03 -2.31
N ASN A 324 9.84 -5.87 -3.47
CA ASN A 324 8.82 -4.87 -3.72
C ASN A 324 7.57 -5.54 -4.28
N ASP A 325 6.40 -5.02 -3.93
CA ASP A 325 5.15 -5.43 -4.58
C ASP A 325 5.08 -4.96 -6.03
N THR A 326 4.04 -5.35 -6.76
CA THR A 326 4.03 -5.22 -8.22
C THR A 326 4.12 -3.79 -8.75
N ASP A 327 3.61 -2.80 -8.01
CA ASP A 327 3.71 -1.39 -8.35
C ASP A 327 4.79 -0.65 -7.54
N SER A 328 5.54 -1.40 -6.74
CA SER A 328 6.74 -0.97 -6.00
C SER A 328 6.51 0.16 -4.99
N ASP A 329 5.28 0.29 -4.50
CA ASP A 329 4.96 1.25 -3.46
C ASP A 329 5.24 0.70 -2.04
N ARG A 330 5.59 -0.62 -1.92
CA ARG A 330 5.93 -1.29 -0.66
C ARG A 330 7.31 -1.93 -0.69
N HIS A 331 7.80 -2.26 0.52
CA HIS A 331 9.09 -2.89 0.72
C HIS A 331 9.02 -4.08 1.69
N GLY A 332 9.84 -5.07 1.46
CA GLY A 332 10.07 -6.16 2.42
C GLY A 332 11.58 -6.33 2.60
N ILE A 333 12.10 -6.00 3.77
CA ILE A 333 13.55 -6.03 4.05
C ILE A 333 13.94 -7.37 4.65
N VAL A 334 14.92 -8.02 4.04
CA VAL A 334 15.48 -9.31 4.49
C VAL A 334 16.93 -9.09 4.89
N THR A 335 17.26 -9.44 6.13
CA THR A 335 18.61 -9.35 6.70
C THR A 335 19.10 -10.69 7.21
N ARG A 336 20.42 -10.85 7.34
CA ARG A 336 20.99 -12.05 7.96
C ARG A 336 20.54 -12.20 9.41
N SER A 337 20.47 -11.08 10.12
CA SER A 337 20.23 -11.07 11.56
C SER A 337 18.77 -11.30 11.94
N ALA A 338 17.81 -10.92 11.09
CA ALA A 338 16.37 -10.97 11.42
C ALA A 338 15.53 -11.78 10.42
N GLY A 339 16.09 -12.18 9.27
CA GLY A 339 15.27 -12.68 8.17
C GLY A 339 14.40 -11.57 7.59
N LEU A 340 13.12 -11.83 7.30
CA LEU A 340 12.17 -10.80 6.91
C LEU A 340 11.80 -9.93 8.11
N MET A 341 12.11 -8.66 8.03
CA MET A 341 11.76 -7.69 9.07
C MET A 341 10.27 -7.36 9.02
N ASN A 342 9.64 -7.25 10.19
CA ASN A 342 8.33 -6.62 10.28
C ASN A 342 8.42 -5.17 9.78
N PRO A 343 7.49 -4.68 8.95
CA PRO A 343 7.53 -3.29 8.46
C PRO A 343 7.66 -2.24 9.56
N ASN A 344 6.93 -2.38 10.68
CA ASN A 344 7.06 -1.47 11.83
C ASN A 344 8.48 -1.41 12.38
N HIS A 345 9.18 -2.56 12.42
CA HIS A 345 10.55 -2.63 12.92
C HIS A 345 11.49 -1.88 11.99
N TYR A 346 11.35 -2.09 10.69
CA TYR A 346 12.18 -1.39 9.71
C TYR A 346 11.89 0.11 9.67
N LEU A 347 10.62 0.53 9.76
CA LEU A 347 10.26 1.95 9.84
C LEU A 347 10.96 2.65 11.01
N ALA A 348 10.98 2.04 12.19
CA ALA A 348 11.67 2.60 13.37
C ALA A 348 13.17 2.77 13.13
N VAL A 349 13.82 1.80 12.47
CA VAL A 349 15.26 1.88 12.10
C VAL A 349 15.50 2.96 11.05
N ALA A 350 14.69 3.01 9.99
CA ALA A 350 14.79 4.00 8.93
C ALA A 350 14.65 5.44 9.48
N ILE A 351 13.65 5.66 10.36
CA ILE A 351 13.43 6.94 11.03
C ILE A 351 14.66 7.34 11.85
N SER A 352 15.14 6.46 12.73
CA SER A 352 16.32 6.74 13.55
C SER A 352 17.52 7.12 12.71
N TYR A 353 17.80 6.34 11.66
CA TYR A 353 18.91 6.58 10.77
C TYR A 353 18.77 7.91 10.02
N LEU A 354 17.65 8.14 9.37
CA LEU A 354 17.44 9.32 8.53
C LEU A 354 17.56 10.61 9.36
N PHE A 355 16.86 10.71 10.49
CA PHE A 355 16.87 11.93 11.31
C PHE A 355 18.20 12.18 12.04
N THR A 356 19.10 11.21 12.10
CA THR A 356 20.45 11.38 12.65
C THR A 356 21.51 11.62 11.56
N HIS A 357 21.24 11.25 10.28
CA HIS A 357 22.22 11.34 9.19
C HIS A 357 21.86 12.36 8.08
N ARG A 358 20.61 12.85 8.03
CA ARG A 358 20.16 13.89 7.08
C ARG A 358 20.23 15.28 7.74
N THR A 359 21.45 15.79 7.86
CA THR A 359 21.75 17.05 8.60
C THR A 359 21.13 18.30 7.98
N ASP A 360 20.85 18.26 6.66
CA ASP A 360 20.25 19.36 5.93
C ASP A 360 18.73 19.47 6.09
N TRP A 361 18.12 18.46 6.72
CA TRP A 361 16.70 18.50 7.00
C TRP A 361 16.38 19.53 8.09
N LYS A 362 15.20 20.17 7.96
CA LYS A 362 14.73 21.10 8.99
C LYS A 362 14.75 20.42 10.37
N LYS A 363 15.24 21.13 11.38
CA LYS A 363 15.21 20.65 12.76
C LYS A 363 13.80 20.37 13.26
N SER A 364 12.82 21.10 12.73
CA SER A 364 11.37 20.94 12.98
C SER A 364 10.71 19.89 12.11
N ALA A 365 11.44 19.17 11.26
CA ALA A 365 10.85 18.15 10.41
C ALA A 365 10.22 17.05 11.25
N LEU A 366 8.93 16.75 10.96
CA LEU A 366 8.13 15.77 11.68
C LEU A 366 8.32 14.35 11.11
N ILE A 367 7.94 13.38 11.94
CA ILE A 367 7.80 11.97 11.56
C ILE A 367 6.32 11.68 11.38
N GLY A 368 5.90 11.28 10.17
CA GLY A 368 4.52 10.85 9.89
C GLY A 368 4.34 9.34 10.10
N LYS A 369 3.33 8.95 10.88
CA LYS A 369 2.92 7.54 11.01
C LYS A 369 1.40 7.41 11.04
N THR A 370 0.88 6.21 10.71
CA THR A 370 -0.56 5.93 10.88
C THR A 370 -0.89 5.59 12.33
N ALA A 371 -2.15 5.80 12.72
CA ALA A 371 -2.64 5.48 14.06
C ALA A 371 -2.54 4.00 14.43
N VAL A 372 -2.31 3.13 13.46
CA VAL A 372 -2.16 1.68 13.64
C VAL A 372 -0.71 1.20 13.49
N SER A 373 0.24 2.10 13.26
CA SER A 373 1.68 1.79 13.27
C SER A 373 2.20 1.68 14.70
N SER A 374 3.31 0.96 14.88
CA SER A 374 3.90 0.64 16.18
C SER A 374 4.27 1.87 17.01
N SER A 375 4.06 1.79 18.31
CA SER A 375 4.54 2.77 19.29
C SER A 375 6.06 2.72 19.51
N MET A 376 6.77 1.74 18.93
CA MET A 376 8.23 1.78 18.88
C MET A 376 8.72 3.04 18.15
N ILE A 377 7.97 3.49 17.12
CA ILE A 377 8.28 4.74 16.40
C ILE A 377 8.27 5.94 17.34
N ASP A 378 7.27 6.02 18.24
CA ASP A 378 7.17 7.12 19.22
C ASP A 378 8.33 7.10 20.22
N ARG A 379 8.73 5.91 20.70
CA ARG A 379 9.86 5.75 21.61
C ARG A 379 11.19 6.15 20.95
N VAL A 380 11.40 5.72 19.70
CA VAL A 380 12.56 6.11 18.89
C VAL A 380 12.57 7.61 18.62
N ALA A 381 11.43 8.19 18.25
CA ALA A 381 11.29 9.63 17.99
C ALA A 381 11.62 10.45 19.26
N GLY A 382 11.10 10.05 20.42
CA GLY A 382 11.42 10.66 21.71
C GLY A 382 12.94 10.63 22.00
N LYS A 383 13.62 9.50 21.75
CA LYS A 383 15.07 9.37 21.95
C LYS A 383 15.88 10.33 21.09
N ILE A 384 15.48 10.51 19.83
CA ILE A 384 16.19 11.40 18.90
C ILE A 384 15.68 12.85 18.92
N GLY A 385 14.78 13.18 19.86
CA GLY A 385 14.23 14.53 20.04
C GLY A 385 13.40 15.01 18.85
N ARG A 386 12.59 14.13 18.27
CA ARG A 386 11.72 14.42 17.12
C ARG A 386 10.26 14.23 17.47
N GLU A 387 9.43 15.05 16.85
CA GLU A 387 7.98 15.00 17.02
C GLU A 387 7.33 14.06 16.00
N VAL A 388 6.32 13.30 16.48
CA VAL A 388 5.53 12.38 15.65
C VAL A 388 4.16 13.01 15.35
N CYS A 389 3.78 13.01 14.09
CA CYS A 389 2.45 13.35 13.62
C CYS A 389 1.70 12.06 13.27
N GLU A 390 0.80 11.64 14.15
CA GLU A 390 -0.05 10.47 13.94
C GLU A 390 -1.30 10.85 13.15
N VAL A 391 -1.57 10.12 12.04
CA VAL A 391 -2.71 10.37 11.14
C VAL A 391 -3.57 9.12 10.96
N PRO A 392 -4.80 9.20 10.43
CA PRO A 392 -5.56 8.01 10.07
C PRO A 392 -4.84 7.15 9.02
N VAL A 393 -5.28 5.90 8.84
CA VAL A 393 -4.74 5.01 7.79
C VAL A 393 -4.97 5.61 6.41
N GLY A 394 -3.92 5.60 5.59
CA GLY A 394 -3.91 6.09 4.21
C GLY A 394 -2.81 7.11 3.95
N PHE A 395 -1.99 6.86 2.94
CA PHE A 395 -0.81 7.67 2.64
C PHE A 395 -1.15 9.10 2.21
N LYS A 396 -2.36 9.34 1.74
CA LYS A 396 -2.87 10.67 1.37
C LYS A 396 -2.70 11.75 2.46
N TRP A 397 -2.71 11.36 3.72
CA TRP A 397 -2.53 12.27 4.85
C TRP A 397 -1.12 12.85 4.98
N PHE A 398 -0.15 12.21 4.33
CA PHE A 398 1.27 12.61 4.37
C PHE A 398 1.66 13.53 3.22
N VAL A 399 0.85 13.60 2.17
CA VAL A 399 1.16 14.27 0.89
C VAL A 399 1.61 15.71 1.11
N GLU A 400 0.84 16.51 1.85
CA GLU A 400 1.14 17.93 2.03
C GLU A 400 2.40 18.17 2.84
N GLY A 401 2.61 17.37 3.90
CA GLY A 401 3.80 17.45 4.75
C GLY A 401 5.10 17.13 3.99
N LEU A 402 5.07 16.07 3.16
CA LEU A 402 6.18 15.69 2.29
C LEU A 402 6.42 16.75 1.22
N LEU A 403 5.36 17.25 0.57
CA LEU A 403 5.46 18.23 -0.51
C LEU A 403 6.12 19.54 -0.05
N LYS A 404 5.79 20.00 1.16
CA LYS A 404 6.37 21.20 1.78
C LYS A 404 7.76 20.98 2.40
N GLY A 405 8.22 19.73 2.48
CA GLY A 405 9.46 19.38 3.20
C GLY A 405 9.36 19.62 4.71
N ASP A 406 8.17 19.60 5.28
CA ASP A 406 7.92 19.75 6.71
C ASP A 406 7.92 18.40 7.44
N TRP A 407 7.69 17.31 6.72
CA TRP A 407 7.76 15.95 7.24
C TRP A 407 8.93 15.23 6.59
N GLY A 408 9.89 14.79 7.40
CA GLY A 408 11.12 14.18 6.91
C GLY A 408 10.92 12.76 6.41
N PHE A 409 10.07 12.02 7.12
CA PHE A 409 9.72 10.62 6.82
C PHE A 409 8.24 10.39 7.10
N CYS A 410 7.60 9.60 6.26
CA CYS A 410 6.22 9.13 6.44
C CYS A 410 6.12 7.65 6.12
N GLY A 411 5.42 6.88 6.97
CA GLY A 411 5.29 5.44 6.77
C GLY A 411 4.06 4.82 7.38
N GLU A 412 3.70 3.66 6.84
CA GLU A 412 2.56 2.83 7.23
C GLU A 412 3.02 1.42 7.60
N GLU A 413 2.36 0.79 8.56
CA GLU A 413 2.58 -0.60 8.97
C GLU A 413 2.40 -1.61 7.82
N SER A 414 1.74 -1.18 6.75
CA SER A 414 1.54 -1.96 5.52
C SER A 414 2.75 -2.01 4.60
N ALA A 415 3.94 -1.63 5.11
CA ALA A 415 5.21 -1.61 4.39
C ALA A 415 5.34 -0.50 3.33
N GLY A 416 4.51 0.53 3.39
CA GLY A 416 4.62 1.72 2.54
C GLY A 416 5.32 2.87 3.26
N GLY A 417 6.13 3.64 2.55
CA GLY A 417 6.75 4.85 3.09
C GLY A 417 7.43 5.69 2.03
N SER A 418 7.72 6.93 2.39
CA SER A 418 8.54 7.86 1.60
C SER A 418 9.26 8.83 2.53
N PHE A 419 10.34 9.44 2.04
CA PHE A 419 11.11 10.41 2.79
C PHE A 419 11.74 11.45 1.87
N LEU A 420 12.18 12.55 2.45
CA LEU A 420 12.75 13.68 1.71
C LEU A 420 14.10 13.34 1.09
N ARG A 421 14.46 14.06 0.02
CA ARG A 421 15.81 14.10 -0.50
C ARG A 421 16.81 14.52 0.59
N ARG A 422 18.08 14.25 0.37
CA ARG A 422 19.17 14.58 1.30
C ARG A 422 19.19 16.06 1.67
N ASN A 423 18.83 16.94 0.73
CA ASN A 423 18.75 18.40 0.92
C ASN A 423 17.44 18.89 1.56
N GLY A 424 16.56 17.98 1.99
CA GLY A 424 15.26 18.31 2.60
C GLY A 424 14.15 18.69 1.65
N SER A 425 14.34 18.60 0.34
CA SER A 425 13.26 18.77 -0.63
C SER A 425 12.47 17.48 -0.82
N VAL A 426 11.22 17.58 -1.31
CA VAL A 426 10.37 16.42 -1.57
C VAL A 426 10.99 15.48 -2.60
N TRP A 427 10.96 14.17 -2.31
CA TRP A 427 11.28 13.10 -3.27
C TRP A 427 10.02 12.66 -4.01
N THR A 428 9.15 11.91 -3.35
CA THR A 428 7.80 11.55 -3.81
C THR A 428 6.79 11.86 -2.72
N THR A 429 5.55 12.06 -3.11
CA THR A 429 4.40 12.20 -2.20
C THR A 429 3.53 10.95 -2.19
N ASP A 430 3.89 9.94 -2.99
CA ASP A 430 3.41 8.58 -2.86
C ASP A 430 4.50 7.69 -2.24
N LYS A 431 4.13 6.50 -1.79
CA LYS A 431 5.03 5.50 -1.20
C LYS A 431 6.05 5.04 -2.24
N ASP A 432 7.29 4.82 -1.79
CA ASP A 432 8.39 4.38 -2.65
C ASP A 432 9.19 3.24 -1.98
N GLY A 433 8.86 2.02 -2.37
CA GLY A 433 9.53 0.82 -1.88
C GLY A 433 10.96 0.66 -2.40
N ILE A 434 11.28 1.26 -3.56
CA ILE A 434 12.61 1.19 -4.17
C ILE A 434 13.63 1.92 -3.28
N ILE A 435 13.32 3.16 -2.88
CA ILE A 435 14.23 3.92 -2.01
C ILE A 435 14.31 3.33 -0.60
N LEU A 436 13.22 2.72 -0.09
CA LEU A 436 13.25 2.03 1.20
C LEU A 436 14.15 0.79 1.17
N GLY A 437 14.13 0.02 0.09
CA GLY A 437 15.06 -1.09 -0.12
C GLY A 437 16.51 -0.61 -0.21
N LEU A 438 16.78 0.41 -1.00
CA LEU A 438 18.13 1.00 -1.13
C LEU A 438 18.61 1.66 0.18
N LEU A 439 17.68 2.22 0.98
CA LEU A 439 18.01 2.77 2.30
C LEU A 439 18.51 1.68 3.26
N ALA A 440 17.97 0.45 3.21
CA ALA A 440 18.46 -0.65 4.02
C ALA A 440 19.94 -0.99 3.69
N ALA A 441 20.29 -0.92 2.41
CA ALA A 441 21.69 -1.06 1.99
C ALA A 441 22.55 0.14 2.43
N GLU A 442 22.05 1.37 2.37
CA GLU A 442 22.76 2.56 2.87
C GLU A 442 23.02 2.46 4.38
N ILE A 443 22.02 2.06 5.17
CA ILE A 443 22.16 1.85 6.62
C ILE A 443 23.29 0.83 6.88
N SER A 444 23.24 -0.31 6.22
CA SER A 444 24.24 -1.37 6.40
C SER A 444 25.64 -0.91 5.99
N ALA A 445 25.75 -0.20 4.87
CA ALA A 445 27.03 0.35 4.38
C ALA A 445 27.62 1.40 5.32
N LYS A 446 26.78 2.29 5.85
CA LYS A 446 27.22 3.40 6.71
C LYS A 446 27.64 2.96 8.09
N THR A 447 26.91 1.99 8.65
CA THR A 447 27.04 1.59 10.05
C THR A 447 27.83 0.29 10.26
N GLY A 448 28.04 -0.49 9.21
CA GLY A 448 28.62 -1.83 9.29
C GLY A 448 27.70 -2.87 9.93
N ARG A 449 26.41 -2.56 10.14
CA ARG A 449 25.40 -3.36 10.81
C ARG A 449 24.11 -3.38 9.99
N ASP A 450 23.46 -4.53 9.89
CA ASP A 450 22.19 -4.62 9.18
C ASP A 450 21.03 -4.01 9.96
N PRO A 451 19.89 -3.65 9.32
CA PRO A 451 18.74 -3.06 10.00
C PRO A 451 18.17 -3.89 11.16
N GLY A 452 18.25 -5.22 11.10
CA GLY A 452 17.78 -6.10 12.17
C GLY A 452 18.64 -5.98 13.43
N GLU A 453 19.96 -5.75 13.28
CA GLU A 453 20.85 -5.49 14.41
C GLU A 453 20.54 -4.15 15.07
N HIS A 454 20.23 -3.11 14.31
CA HIS A 454 19.79 -1.82 14.83
C HIS A 454 18.47 -1.94 15.60
N TYR A 455 17.51 -2.71 15.07
CA TYR A 455 16.23 -2.92 15.77
C TYR A 455 16.42 -3.63 17.11
N ARG A 456 17.31 -4.63 17.18
CA ARG A 456 17.62 -5.30 18.46
C ARG A 456 18.16 -4.36 19.54
N GLU A 457 18.83 -3.27 19.18
CA GLU A 457 19.23 -2.27 20.17
C GLU A 457 18.00 -1.52 20.73
N PHE A 458 17.02 -1.22 19.87
CA PHE A 458 15.78 -0.61 20.34
C PHE A 458 15.00 -1.54 21.27
N THR A 459 14.94 -2.84 20.96
CA THR A 459 14.22 -3.78 21.84
C THR A 459 14.89 -3.93 23.21
N LYS A 460 16.22 -3.85 23.32
CA LYS A 460 16.93 -3.82 24.61
C LYS A 460 16.61 -2.57 25.43
N GLU A 461 16.44 -1.44 24.77
CA GLU A 461 16.23 -0.15 25.45
C GLU A 461 14.75 0.08 25.79
N PHE A 462 13.86 -0.23 24.87
CA PHE A 462 12.44 0.13 24.93
C PHE A 462 11.49 -1.05 25.19
N GLY A 463 12.00 -2.29 25.19
CA GLY A 463 11.20 -3.51 25.20
C GLY A 463 10.91 -4.01 23.79
N ASP A 464 10.55 -5.28 23.68
CA ASP A 464 10.25 -5.97 22.42
C ASP A 464 8.73 -6.06 22.22
N PRO A 465 8.12 -5.21 21.38
CA PRO A 465 6.69 -5.22 21.20
C PRO A 465 6.21 -6.40 20.37
N VAL A 466 5.14 -7.02 20.81
CA VAL A 466 4.36 -7.97 20.00
C VAL A 466 3.21 -7.20 19.35
N TYR A 467 3.12 -7.27 18.02
CA TYR A 467 2.11 -6.59 17.21
C TYR A 467 1.31 -7.61 16.40
N GLU A 468 -0.01 -7.52 16.44
CA GLU A 468 -0.88 -8.38 15.64
C GLU A 468 -2.12 -7.63 15.15
N ARG A 469 -2.61 -8.06 13.98
CA ARG A 469 -3.89 -7.65 13.42
C ARG A 469 -4.83 -8.85 13.38
N LEU A 470 -6.05 -8.65 13.86
CA LEU A 470 -7.14 -9.61 13.76
C LEU A 470 -8.18 -9.07 12.78
N ASP A 471 -8.63 -9.90 11.86
CA ASP A 471 -9.71 -9.59 10.93
C ASP A 471 -10.93 -10.42 11.36
N ALA A 472 -12.11 -9.78 11.46
CA ALA A 472 -13.35 -10.46 11.85
C ALA A 472 -14.50 -10.05 10.92
N PRO A 473 -15.47 -10.96 10.62
CA PRO A 473 -16.63 -10.65 9.80
C PRO A 473 -17.44 -9.49 10.39
N ALA A 474 -17.95 -8.62 9.52
CA ALA A 474 -18.81 -7.51 9.90
C ALA A 474 -19.91 -7.29 8.86
N ASP A 475 -21.16 -7.33 9.30
CA ASP A 475 -22.28 -6.86 8.50
C ASP A 475 -22.32 -5.31 8.45
N GLU A 476 -23.25 -4.76 7.71
CA GLU A 476 -23.39 -3.31 7.55
C GLU A 476 -23.72 -2.62 8.89
N LYS A 477 -24.53 -3.25 9.74
CA LYS A 477 -24.88 -2.74 11.07
C LYS A 477 -23.62 -2.61 11.93
N THR A 478 -22.83 -3.66 11.99
CA THR A 478 -21.54 -3.69 12.72
C THR A 478 -20.58 -2.63 12.21
N ARG A 479 -20.41 -2.53 10.89
CA ARG A 479 -19.52 -1.51 10.30
C ARG A 479 -19.98 -0.09 10.62
N LYS A 480 -21.29 0.17 10.59
CA LYS A 480 -21.87 1.48 10.96
C LYS A 480 -21.68 1.78 12.45
N ALA A 481 -21.90 0.81 13.33
CA ALA A 481 -21.68 0.97 14.77
C ALA A 481 -20.23 1.30 15.07
N LEU A 482 -19.27 0.62 14.43
CA LEU A 482 -17.84 0.88 14.61
C LEU A 482 -17.40 2.26 14.11
N LYS A 483 -17.96 2.74 12.98
CA LYS A 483 -17.70 4.11 12.49
C LYS A 483 -18.19 5.19 13.46
N ASN A 484 -19.25 4.89 14.21
CA ASN A 484 -19.91 5.81 15.15
C ASN A 484 -19.48 5.56 16.61
N LEU A 485 -18.41 4.78 16.83
CA LEU A 485 -17.84 4.61 18.17
C LEU A 485 -17.35 5.96 18.70
N THR A 486 -17.68 6.21 19.98
CA THR A 486 -17.17 7.38 20.70
C THR A 486 -16.41 6.94 21.94
N PRO A 487 -15.49 7.77 22.47
CA PRO A 487 -14.73 7.46 23.68
C PRO A 487 -15.62 7.12 24.89
N GLU A 488 -16.81 7.72 24.97
CA GLU A 488 -17.78 7.56 26.08
C GLU A 488 -18.44 6.16 26.07
N LYS A 489 -18.48 5.49 24.93
CA LYS A 489 -18.97 4.11 24.83
C LYS A 489 -18.03 3.09 25.47
N VAL A 490 -16.76 3.43 25.63
CA VAL A 490 -15.78 2.61 26.34
C VAL A 490 -15.90 2.84 27.84
N LYS A 491 -16.67 2.00 28.53
CA LYS A 491 -16.95 2.15 29.97
C LYS A 491 -15.76 1.79 30.87
N THR A 492 -14.88 0.90 30.41
CA THR A 492 -13.72 0.46 31.18
C THR A 492 -12.70 1.59 31.39
N THR A 493 -12.02 1.56 32.53
CA THR A 493 -10.92 2.47 32.86
C THR A 493 -9.54 1.81 32.73
N THR A 494 -9.52 0.50 32.47
CA THR A 494 -8.29 -0.28 32.33
C THR A 494 -8.28 -1.03 31.01
N LEU A 495 -7.09 -1.29 30.47
CA LEU A 495 -6.81 -2.15 29.33
C LEU A 495 -5.74 -3.17 29.73
N ALA A 496 -6.09 -4.45 29.70
CA ALA A 496 -5.24 -5.57 30.13
C ALA A 496 -4.61 -5.38 31.52
N GLY A 497 -5.37 -4.74 32.44
CA GLY A 497 -4.94 -4.46 33.80
C GLY A 497 -4.14 -3.17 34.00
N GLU A 498 -3.89 -2.40 32.96
CA GLU A 498 -3.24 -1.09 33.00
C GLU A 498 -4.26 0.05 32.89
N PRO A 499 -4.05 1.20 33.55
CA PRO A 499 -4.89 2.38 33.36
C PRO A 499 -4.94 2.79 31.88
N ILE A 500 -6.15 3.09 31.36
CA ILE A 500 -6.31 3.69 30.04
C ILE A 500 -5.84 5.14 30.11
N LEU A 501 -4.86 5.48 29.28
CA LEU A 501 -4.32 6.83 29.15
C LEU A 501 -5.12 7.67 28.17
N GLN A 502 -5.56 7.06 27.07
CA GLN A 502 -6.27 7.78 26.01
C GLN A 502 -7.31 6.89 25.31
N LYS A 503 -8.41 7.49 24.87
CA LYS A 503 -9.46 6.93 24.01
C LYS A 503 -9.67 7.91 22.86
N GLN A 504 -9.35 7.50 21.63
CA GLN A 504 -9.27 8.39 20.50
C GLN A 504 -10.17 7.91 19.35
N THR A 505 -10.93 8.82 18.77
CA THR A 505 -11.66 8.63 17.49
C THR A 505 -11.16 9.57 16.41
N GLN A 506 -10.25 10.47 16.77
CA GLN A 506 -9.54 11.38 15.90
C GLN A 506 -8.04 11.16 16.05
N ALA A 507 -7.29 11.29 14.97
CA ALA A 507 -5.84 11.21 14.99
C ALA A 507 -5.24 12.42 15.71
N SER A 508 -4.25 12.18 16.56
CA SER A 508 -3.63 13.21 17.40
C SER A 508 -2.86 14.25 16.60
N GLY A 509 -2.34 13.87 15.41
CA GLY A 509 -1.49 14.76 14.61
C GLY A 509 -2.26 15.75 13.74
N ASN A 510 -3.45 15.40 13.24
CA ASN A 510 -4.20 16.25 12.31
C ASN A 510 -5.69 16.42 12.64
N GLY A 511 -6.18 15.82 13.72
CA GLY A 511 -7.58 15.89 14.13
C GLY A 511 -8.58 15.16 13.22
N ALA A 512 -8.10 14.46 12.19
CA ALA A 512 -8.96 13.74 11.27
C ALA A 512 -9.53 12.46 11.90
N SER A 513 -10.75 12.08 11.49
CA SER A 513 -11.41 10.89 12.02
C SER A 513 -10.61 9.62 11.72
N LEU A 514 -10.39 8.77 12.73
CA LEU A 514 -9.80 7.45 12.58
C LEU A 514 -10.73 6.47 11.84
N GLY A 515 -12.00 6.82 11.71
CA GLY A 515 -13.03 5.91 11.21
C GLY A 515 -13.30 4.70 12.11
N GLY A 516 -12.98 4.83 13.40
CA GLY A 516 -13.06 3.82 14.43
C GLY A 516 -12.56 4.36 15.78
N LEU A 517 -12.05 3.48 16.62
CA LEU A 517 -11.59 3.81 17.96
C LEU A 517 -10.18 3.26 18.21
N LYS A 518 -9.33 4.05 18.88
CA LYS A 518 -8.04 3.63 19.44
C LYS A 518 -8.05 3.83 20.95
N VAL A 519 -7.61 2.83 21.71
CA VAL A 519 -7.47 2.86 23.17
C VAL A 519 -6.03 2.54 23.53
N ILE A 520 -5.43 3.37 24.37
CA ILE A 520 -4.00 3.35 24.69
C ILE A 520 -3.82 3.22 26.19
N SER A 521 -2.97 2.27 26.61
CA SER A 521 -2.37 2.16 27.95
C SER A 521 -0.86 2.40 27.87
N GLU A 522 -0.15 2.29 28.98
CA GLU A 522 1.30 2.54 29.04
C GLU A 522 2.11 1.58 28.16
N ASN A 523 1.76 0.28 28.19
CA ASN A 523 2.54 -0.75 27.50
C ASN A 523 1.76 -1.47 26.41
N GLY A 524 0.61 -0.93 26.00
CA GLY A 524 -0.15 -1.53 24.92
C GLY A 524 -1.29 -0.66 24.44
N TRP A 525 -1.81 -1.02 23.28
CA TRP A 525 -2.95 -0.35 22.68
C TRP A 525 -3.70 -1.30 21.75
N PHE A 526 -4.95 -0.96 21.47
CA PHE A 526 -5.66 -1.49 20.33
C PHE A 526 -6.31 -0.37 19.51
N ALA A 527 -6.49 -0.63 18.22
CA ALA A 527 -7.31 0.19 17.33
C ALA A 527 -8.27 -0.70 16.56
N VAL A 528 -9.55 -0.34 16.54
CA VAL A 528 -10.59 -1.05 15.77
C VAL A 528 -11.17 -0.14 14.70
N ARG A 529 -11.31 -0.68 13.48
CA ARG A 529 -11.93 0.02 12.36
C ARG A 529 -12.61 -0.94 11.39
N PRO A 530 -13.75 -0.57 10.80
CA PRO A 530 -14.35 -1.35 9.72
C PRO A 530 -13.48 -1.25 8.45
N SER A 531 -13.51 -2.31 7.63
CA SER A 531 -12.98 -2.24 6.26
C SER A 531 -13.87 -1.34 5.40
N GLY A 532 -13.24 -0.57 4.51
CA GLY A 532 -13.97 0.26 3.53
C GLY A 532 -14.50 -0.55 2.34
N THR A 533 -13.88 -1.71 2.05
CA THR A 533 -14.13 -2.48 0.83
C THR A 533 -14.62 -3.90 1.09
N GLU A 534 -14.41 -4.44 2.28
CA GLU A 534 -14.72 -5.82 2.64
C GLU A 534 -15.73 -5.87 3.79
N ASN A 535 -16.49 -6.97 3.90
CA ASN A 535 -17.43 -7.19 5.00
C ASN A 535 -16.72 -7.70 6.27
N ILE A 536 -15.68 -6.97 6.69
CA ILE A 536 -14.89 -7.26 7.88
C ILE A 536 -14.61 -5.98 8.68
N TYR A 537 -14.22 -6.15 9.93
CA TYR A 537 -13.50 -5.13 10.69
C TYR A 537 -12.13 -5.65 11.11
N LYS A 538 -11.23 -4.72 11.39
CA LYS A 538 -9.84 -5.01 11.76
C LYS A 538 -9.58 -4.49 13.16
N ILE A 539 -8.97 -5.34 14.00
CA ILE A 539 -8.43 -4.96 15.29
C ILE A 539 -6.91 -5.02 15.20
N TYR A 540 -6.26 -3.91 15.35
CA TYR A 540 -4.81 -3.80 15.47
C TYR A 540 -4.45 -3.74 16.95
N THR A 541 -3.45 -4.49 17.36
CA THR A 541 -3.04 -4.58 18.77
C THR A 541 -1.53 -4.60 18.90
N GLU A 542 -1.01 -3.96 19.93
CA GLU A 542 0.40 -4.00 20.29
C GLU A 542 0.58 -4.10 21.80
N SER A 543 1.59 -4.83 22.23
CA SER A 543 1.98 -4.96 23.63
C SER A 543 3.49 -5.00 23.79
N PHE A 544 4.03 -4.19 24.69
CA PHE A 544 5.43 -4.24 25.15
C PHE A 544 5.67 -5.20 26.32
N LYS A 545 4.62 -5.92 26.77
CA LYS A 545 4.69 -6.93 27.84
C LYS A 545 4.55 -8.37 27.32
N GLY A 546 4.76 -8.56 26.03
CA GLY A 546 4.75 -9.87 25.40
C GLY A 546 3.35 -10.42 25.07
N LYS A 547 3.31 -11.69 24.65
CA LYS A 547 2.15 -12.34 24.02
C LYS A 547 0.93 -12.45 24.94
N ASP A 548 1.12 -12.83 26.21
CA ASP A 548 -0.01 -13.00 27.13
C ASP A 548 -0.74 -11.68 27.41
N HIS A 549 0.01 -10.58 27.49
CA HIS A 549 -0.59 -9.25 27.63
C HIS A 549 -1.29 -8.83 26.34
N LEU A 550 -0.74 -9.13 25.17
CA LEU A 550 -1.38 -8.89 23.88
C LEU A 550 -2.73 -9.62 23.77
N LEU A 551 -2.78 -10.91 24.16
CA LEU A 551 -4.01 -11.69 24.15
C LEU A 551 -5.10 -11.11 25.04
N LYS A 552 -4.73 -10.56 26.21
CA LYS A 552 -5.69 -9.83 27.06
C LYS A 552 -6.22 -8.58 26.38
N ILE A 553 -5.33 -7.79 25.74
CA ILE A 553 -5.75 -6.60 24.97
C ILE A 553 -6.73 -7.01 23.86
N GLN A 554 -6.45 -8.08 23.14
CA GLN A 554 -7.32 -8.58 22.06
C GLN A 554 -8.70 -9.02 22.58
N ALA A 555 -8.74 -9.73 23.72
CA ALA A 555 -9.98 -10.17 24.34
C ALA A 555 -10.84 -8.96 24.80
N GLU A 556 -10.21 -7.99 25.46
CA GLU A 556 -10.91 -6.78 25.91
C GLU A 556 -11.36 -5.89 24.73
N ALA A 557 -10.56 -5.79 23.67
CA ALA A 557 -10.96 -5.10 22.44
C ALA A 557 -12.20 -5.72 21.81
N LYS A 558 -12.28 -7.07 21.71
CA LYS A 558 -13.48 -7.77 21.24
C LYS A 558 -14.69 -7.47 22.10
N GLN A 559 -14.56 -7.50 23.43
CA GLN A 559 -15.68 -7.18 24.36
C GLN A 559 -16.20 -5.75 24.14
N ILE A 560 -15.31 -4.78 23.94
CA ILE A 560 -15.68 -3.38 23.68
C ILE A 560 -16.44 -3.27 22.35
N VAL A 561 -15.97 -3.96 21.29
CA VAL A 561 -16.65 -4.02 20.00
C VAL A 561 -18.04 -4.63 20.14
N ASP A 562 -18.15 -5.79 20.80
CA ASP A 562 -19.41 -6.50 20.99
C ASP A 562 -20.44 -5.66 21.79
N ALA A 563 -19.99 -4.95 22.81
CA ALA A 563 -20.84 -4.02 23.57
C ALA A 563 -21.36 -2.88 22.68
N ALA A 564 -20.47 -2.30 21.85
CA ALA A 564 -20.83 -1.18 20.97
C ALA A 564 -21.77 -1.55 19.81
N VAL A 565 -21.79 -2.83 19.40
CA VAL A 565 -22.70 -3.35 18.34
C VAL A 565 -24.08 -3.69 18.90
N ARG A 566 -24.18 -4.03 20.21
CA ARG A 566 -25.46 -4.34 20.88
C ARG A 566 -26.28 -3.08 21.20
N ASP A 567 -25.62 -1.96 21.47
CA ASP A 567 -26.22 -0.64 21.69
C ASP A 567 -26.62 0.04 20.35
#